data_d1f0a9cb71af097011615f839133e043
#
_entry.id   d1f0a9cb71af097011615f839133e043
#
_cell.length_a   1.000
_cell.length_b   1.000
_cell.length_c   1.000
_cell.angle_alpha   90.00
_cell.angle_beta   90.00
_cell.angle_gamma   90.00
#
_symmetry.space_group_name_H-M   'P 1'
#
loop_
_entity.id
_entity.type
_entity.pdbx_description
1 polymer ?
#
loop_
_entity_poly.entity_id
_entity_poly.type
_entity_poly.pdbx_seq_one_letter_code
_entity_poly.pdbx_strand_id
1 'polypeptide(L)'
;MVQERLTRHRLSEAAFNSEYVKTAPIVIVGCARVHSRISGHGKPAFPTDLAAATQSMAIGAVDQGLQVAWITGFRESIVRSLLGVPPDIPVVTLLCIGYPDGFERLPPRRPLTEVVAWDRWEGGAE
;
A
#
# COMPACT_ATOMS: atom_id res chain seq x y z
N MET A 1 9.60 -2.94 8.71
CA MET A 1 9.75 -4.07 7.75
C MET A 1 9.56 -5.38 8.51
N VAL A 2 8.75 -6.29 7.97
CA VAL A 2 8.40 -7.59 8.57
C VAL A 2 8.97 -8.71 7.70
N GLN A 3 9.82 -9.55 8.28
CA GLN A 3 10.46 -10.70 7.60
C GLN A 3 10.12 -12.03 8.30
N GLU A 4 9.83 -11.97 9.59
CA GLU A 4 9.54 -13.17 10.38
C GLU A 4 8.25 -13.83 9.92
N ARG A 5 8.32 -15.15 9.64
CA ARG A 5 7.24 -15.92 9.02
C ARG A 5 5.95 -15.92 9.84
N LEU A 6 6.06 -16.09 11.16
CA LEU A 6 4.88 -16.15 12.04
C LEU A 6 4.18 -14.79 12.08
N THR A 7 4.93 -13.70 12.17
CA THR A 7 4.41 -12.33 12.16
C THR A 7 3.73 -12.02 10.84
N ARG A 8 4.31 -12.44 9.68
CA ARG A 8 3.66 -12.28 8.36
C ARG A 8 2.36 -13.06 8.25
N HIS A 9 2.31 -14.28 8.81
CA HIS A 9 1.08 -15.07 8.83
C HIS A 9 -0.04 -14.34 9.59
N ARG A 10 0.25 -13.87 10.82
CA ARG A 10 -0.72 -13.08 11.60
C ARG A 10 -1.08 -11.75 10.91
N LEU A 11 -0.13 -11.13 10.24
CA LEU A 11 -0.36 -9.92 9.46
C LEU A 11 -1.30 -10.19 8.27
N SER A 12 -1.19 -11.36 7.63
CA SER A 12 -2.11 -11.76 6.56
C SER A 12 -3.55 -11.92 7.06
N GLU A 13 -3.75 -12.47 8.26
CA GLU A 13 -5.08 -12.57 8.88
C GLU A 13 -5.70 -11.18 9.13
N ALA A 14 -4.88 -10.21 9.56
CA ALA A 14 -5.30 -8.82 9.69
C ALA A 14 -5.63 -8.17 8.33
N ALA A 15 -5.01 -8.64 7.26
CA ALA A 15 -5.22 -8.22 5.86
C ALA A 15 -6.15 -9.16 5.09
N PHE A 16 -7.22 -9.64 5.75
CA PHE A 16 -8.26 -10.49 5.17
C PHE A 16 -7.75 -11.76 4.49
N ASN A 17 -6.77 -12.41 5.10
CA ASN A 17 -6.08 -13.61 4.61
C ASN A 17 -5.37 -13.41 3.27
N SER A 18 -4.80 -12.23 3.06
CA SER A 18 -4.05 -11.94 1.84
C SER A 18 -2.88 -12.90 1.66
N GLU A 19 -2.88 -13.67 0.59
CA GLU A 19 -1.78 -14.57 0.24
C GLU A 19 -0.50 -13.78 -0.07
N TYR A 20 -0.57 -12.59 -0.64
CA TYR A 20 0.59 -11.74 -0.87
C TYR A 20 1.31 -11.39 0.44
N VAL A 21 0.56 -11.03 1.49
CA VAL A 21 1.15 -10.74 2.81
C VAL A 21 1.76 -11.98 3.44
N LYS A 22 1.13 -13.13 3.26
CA LYS A 22 1.56 -14.39 3.84
C LYS A 22 2.83 -14.95 3.19
N THR A 23 2.90 -14.90 1.86
CA THR A 23 3.95 -15.54 1.06
C THR A 23 5.13 -14.64 0.77
N ALA A 24 4.93 -13.34 0.63
CA ALA A 24 6.03 -12.42 0.37
C ALA A 24 7.16 -12.54 1.41
N PRO A 25 8.42 -12.64 1.00
CA PRO A 25 9.53 -12.71 1.95
C PRO A 25 9.66 -11.44 2.82
N ILE A 26 9.22 -10.31 2.30
CA ILE A 26 9.29 -9.01 2.98
C ILE A 26 7.94 -8.29 2.85
N VAL A 27 7.46 -7.74 3.98
CA VAL A 27 6.34 -6.79 4.01
C VAL A 27 6.82 -5.49 4.65
N ILE A 28 6.80 -4.42 3.87
CA ILE A 28 7.05 -3.06 4.38
C ILE A 28 5.73 -2.51 4.90
N VAL A 29 5.72 -2.09 6.15
CA VAL A 29 4.56 -1.49 6.80
C VAL A 29 4.75 0.02 6.82
N GLY A 30 3.92 0.72 6.09
CA GLY A 30 3.96 2.17 6.00
C GLY A 30 3.22 2.81 7.17
N CYS A 31 3.97 3.48 8.03
CA CYS A 31 3.48 4.22 9.18
C CYS A 31 3.83 5.70 9.04
N ALA A 32 2.97 6.60 9.49
CA ALA A 32 3.20 8.03 9.42
C ALA A 32 3.27 8.66 10.81
N ARG A 33 4.26 9.53 11.05
CA ARG A 33 4.17 10.49 12.14
C ARG A 33 3.26 11.63 11.69
N VAL A 34 2.10 11.74 12.34
CA VAL A 34 1.18 12.84 12.07
C VAL A 34 1.75 14.10 12.68
N HIS A 35 2.57 14.81 11.91
CA HIS A 35 2.82 16.22 12.21
C HIS A 35 1.61 17.00 11.66
N SER A 36 1.27 18.10 12.30
CA SER A 36 0.09 18.95 12.04
C SER A 36 0.04 19.57 10.62
N ARG A 37 0.73 18.98 9.66
CA ARG A 37 0.71 19.43 8.27
C ARG A 37 -0.62 19.05 7.65
N ILE A 38 -1.50 20.02 7.63
CA ILE A 38 -2.79 19.95 6.95
C ILE A 38 -2.56 20.43 5.52
N SER A 39 -3.03 19.68 4.53
CA SER A 39 -3.07 20.13 3.13
C SER A 39 -3.95 21.38 3.02
N GLY A 40 -3.79 22.16 1.95
CA GLY A 40 -4.61 23.35 1.70
C GLY A 40 -6.13 23.09 1.66
N HIS A 41 -6.55 21.83 1.66
CA HIS A 41 -7.97 21.42 1.69
C HIS A 41 -8.45 20.96 3.08
N GLY A 42 -7.69 21.21 4.14
CA GLY A 42 -8.06 20.82 5.51
C GLY A 42 -7.91 19.33 5.84
N LYS A 43 -7.32 18.52 4.95
CA LYS A 43 -7.08 17.08 5.16
C LYS A 43 -5.63 16.81 5.56
N PRO A 44 -5.38 15.76 6.36
CA PRO A 44 -4.00 15.34 6.66
C PRO A 44 -3.21 15.05 5.38
N ALA A 45 -1.98 15.54 5.28
CA ALA A 45 -1.13 15.32 4.11
C ALA A 45 -0.46 13.92 4.11
N PHE A 46 -0.27 13.31 5.27
CA PHE A 46 0.50 12.08 5.42
C PHE A 46 0.05 10.89 4.55
N PRO A 47 -1.26 10.67 4.24
CA PRO A 47 -1.64 9.57 3.37
C PRO A 47 -1.09 9.74 1.95
N THR A 48 -1.10 10.97 1.43
CA THR A 48 -0.57 11.30 0.10
C THR A 48 0.95 11.19 0.07
N ASP A 49 1.63 11.72 1.09
CA ASP A 49 3.09 11.65 1.20
C ASP A 49 3.55 10.19 1.27
N LEU A 50 2.86 9.37 2.06
CA LEU A 50 3.19 7.96 2.22
C LEU A 50 2.85 7.14 0.97
N ALA A 51 1.76 7.48 0.27
CA ALA A 51 1.43 6.85 -1.01
C ALA A 51 2.52 7.11 -2.06
N ALA A 52 3.01 8.34 -2.16
CA ALA A 52 4.11 8.69 -3.06
C ALA A 52 5.41 7.94 -2.71
N ALA A 53 5.75 7.87 -1.42
CA ALA A 53 6.92 7.11 -0.95
C ALA A 53 6.77 5.61 -1.24
N THR A 54 5.58 5.03 -1.00
CA THR A 54 5.30 3.61 -1.27
C THR A 54 5.39 3.30 -2.77
N GLN A 55 4.87 4.18 -3.61
CA GLN A 55 4.96 4.03 -5.07
C GLN A 55 6.42 4.08 -5.55
N SER A 56 7.21 4.98 -5.00
CA SER A 56 8.65 5.06 -5.33
C SER A 56 9.39 3.78 -4.94
N MET A 57 9.10 3.22 -3.77
CA MET A 57 9.66 1.93 -3.34
C MET A 57 9.20 0.78 -4.26
N ALA A 58 7.93 0.78 -4.68
CA ALA A 58 7.39 -0.23 -5.58
C ALA A 58 8.10 -0.20 -6.94
N ILE A 59 8.29 0.99 -7.51
CA ILE A 59 9.03 1.15 -8.79
C ILE A 59 10.47 0.67 -8.63
N GLY A 60 11.17 1.08 -7.56
CA GLY A 60 12.53 0.65 -7.29
C GLY A 60 12.68 -0.86 -7.10
N ALA A 61 11.69 -1.52 -6.49
CA ALA A 61 11.68 -2.97 -6.36
C ALA A 61 11.50 -3.67 -7.72
N VAL A 62 10.57 -3.18 -8.54
CA VAL A 62 10.35 -3.71 -9.90
C VAL A 62 11.58 -3.53 -10.79
N ASP A 63 12.28 -2.41 -10.70
CA ASP A 63 13.53 -2.16 -11.40
C ASP A 63 14.64 -3.18 -11.05
N GLN A 64 14.58 -3.73 -9.83
CA GLN A 64 15.47 -4.81 -9.37
C GLN A 64 14.97 -6.23 -9.72
N GLY A 65 13.96 -6.36 -10.56
CA GLY A 65 13.39 -7.66 -10.96
C GLY A 65 12.49 -8.31 -9.91
N LEU A 66 12.04 -7.55 -8.90
CA LEU A 66 11.12 -8.03 -7.89
C LEU A 66 9.67 -7.74 -8.31
N GLN A 67 8.73 -8.47 -7.73
CA GLN A 67 7.31 -8.15 -7.78
C GLN A 67 6.84 -7.50 -6.48
N VAL A 68 5.79 -6.70 -6.60
CA VAL A 68 5.18 -6.00 -5.47
C VAL A 68 3.67 -6.19 -5.47
N ALA A 69 3.11 -6.29 -4.27
CA ALA A 69 1.67 -6.17 -4.05
C ALA A 69 1.42 -5.09 -3.00
N TRP A 70 0.66 -4.08 -3.37
CA TRP A 70 0.31 -2.98 -2.49
C TRP A 70 -1.06 -3.24 -1.85
N ILE A 71 -1.09 -3.43 -0.55
CA ILE A 71 -2.28 -3.77 0.23
C ILE A 71 -2.67 -2.55 1.07
N THR A 72 -3.89 -2.07 0.86
CA THR A 72 -4.50 -0.98 1.62
C THR A 72 -5.69 -1.45 2.45
N GLY A 73 -6.25 -2.64 2.12
CA GLY A 73 -7.32 -3.26 2.88
C GLY A 73 -6.78 -4.13 4.03
N PHE A 74 -6.87 -3.66 5.27
CA PHE A 74 -6.51 -4.40 6.47
C PHE A 74 -7.16 -3.78 7.72
N ARG A 75 -7.19 -4.55 8.81
CA ARG A 75 -7.65 -4.08 10.12
C ARG A 75 -6.48 -3.39 10.83
N GLU A 76 -6.44 -2.08 10.74
CA GLU A 76 -5.32 -1.25 11.25
C GLU A 76 -5.02 -1.50 12.73
N SER A 77 -6.05 -1.59 13.57
CA SER A 77 -5.89 -1.82 15.01
C SER A 77 -5.19 -3.14 15.32
N ILE A 78 -5.46 -4.19 14.54
CA ILE A 78 -4.82 -5.49 14.69
C ILE A 78 -3.37 -5.42 14.24
N VAL A 79 -3.10 -4.81 13.08
CA VAL A 79 -1.72 -4.62 12.57
C VAL A 79 -0.89 -3.83 13.57
N ARG A 80 -1.45 -2.75 14.11
CA ARG A 80 -0.81 -1.89 15.10
C ARG A 80 -0.45 -2.67 16.38
N SER A 81 -1.41 -3.41 16.93
CA SER A 81 -1.21 -4.24 18.12
C SER A 81 -0.17 -5.34 17.89
N LEU A 82 -0.23 -6.01 16.73
CA LEU A 82 0.69 -7.08 16.38
C LEU A 82 2.15 -6.61 16.29
N LEU A 83 2.35 -5.39 15.77
CA LEU A 83 3.68 -4.84 15.50
C LEU A 83 4.17 -3.88 16.60
N GLY A 84 3.39 -3.66 17.65
CA GLY A 84 3.74 -2.72 18.73
C GLY A 84 3.81 -1.27 18.28
N VAL A 85 3.03 -0.89 17.24
CA VAL A 85 2.98 0.49 16.75
C VAL A 85 2.15 1.34 17.71
N PRO A 86 2.67 2.50 18.19
CA PRO A 86 1.94 3.37 19.10
C PRO A 86 0.58 3.81 18.54
N PRO A 87 -0.42 4.09 19.42
CA PRO A 87 -1.78 4.41 18.99
C PRO A 87 -1.90 5.72 18.21
N ASP A 88 -0.97 6.63 18.38
CA ASP A 88 -0.88 7.92 17.68
C ASP A 88 -0.19 7.84 16.31
N ILE A 89 0.34 6.65 15.96
CA ILE A 89 1.01 6.41 14.68
C ILE A 89 0.07 5.60 13.77
N PRO A 90 -0.57 6.21 12.76
CA PRO A 90 -1.39 5.48 11.82
C PRO A 90 -0.56 4.55 10.93
N VAL A 91 -1.12 3.36 10.69
CA VAL A 91 -0.63 2.41 9.68
C VAL A 91 -1.47 2.59 8.43
N VAL A 92 -0.84 2.97 7.33
CA VAL A 92 -1.56 3.39 6.10
C VAL A 92 -1.50 2.33 5.01
N THR A 93 -0.41 1.58 4.91
CA THR A 93 -0.20 0.65 3.80
C THR A 93 0.72 -0.51 4.16
N LEU A 94 0.54 -1.63 3.46
CA LEU A 94 1.47 -2.76 3.46
C LEU A 94 1.97 -2.95 2.02
N LEU A 95 3.28 -2.92 1.83
CA LEU A 95 3.90 -3.23 0.55
C LEU A 95 4.62 -4.58 0.67
N CYS A 96 4.07 -5.59 0.02
CA CYS A 96 4.65 -6.91 -0.09
C CYS A 96 5.67 -6.91 -1.21
N ILE A 97 6.85 -7.46 -0.98
CA ILE A 97 7.93 -7.50 -1.97
C ILE A 97 8.51 -8.91 -2.00
N GLY A 98 8.68 -9.47 -3.19
CA GLY A 98 9.25 -10.80 -3.38
C GLY A 98 9.66 -11.05 -4.81
N TYR A 99 10.23 -12.23 -5.05
CA TYR A 99 10.50 -12.70 -6.41
C TYR A 99 9.21 -13.18 -7.08
N PRO A 100 9.06 -12.97 -8.39
CA PRO A 100 7.89 -13.47 -9.10
C PRO A 100 7.82 -15.00 -9.07
N ASP A 101 6.63 -15.52 -8.76
CA ASP A 101 6.30 -16.94 -8.88
C ASP A 101 5.24 -17.09 -9.99
N GLY A 102 5.69 -16.94 -11.24
CA GLY A 102 4.82 -16.93 -12.41
C GLY A 102 4.36 -15.53 -12.85
N PHE A 103 3.55 -15.52 -13.91
CA PHE A 103 2.97 -14.28 -14.45
C PHE A 103 1.53 -14.14 -13.97
N GLU A 104 1.25 -13.15 -13.14
CA GLU A 104 -0.10 -12.75 -12.84
C GLU A 104 -0.67 -11.96 -14.04
N ARG A 105 -1.83 -12.39 -14.53
CA ARG A 105 -2.53 -11.69 -15.61
C ARG A 105 -3.22 -10.46 -15.04
N LEU A 106 -2.60 -9.30 -15.23
CA LEU A 106 -3.20 -8.03 -14.81
C LEU A 106 -4.48 -7.75 -15.60
N PRO A 107 -5.51 -7.18 -14.96
CA PRO A 107 -6.70 -6.75 -15.67
C PRO A 107 -6.34 -5.66 -16.70
N PRO A 108 -7.10 -5.57 -17.81
CA PRO A 108 -6.87 -4.54 -18.81
C PRO A 108 -7.02 -3.15 -18.18
N ARG A 109 -6.18 -2.22 -18.61
CA ARG A 109 -6.27 -0.82 -18.19
C ARG A 109 -7.33 -0.11 -19.01
N ARG A 110 -8.04 0.82 -18.38
CA ARG A 110 -8.96 1.70 -19.08
C ARG A 110 -8.20 2.61 -20.05
N PRO A 111 -8.79 2.96 -21.21
CA PRO A 111 -8.21 3.94 -22.13
C PRO A 111 -7.97 5.28 -21.43
N LEU A 112 -6.97 6.02 -21.87
CA LEU A 112 -6.67 7.36 -21.32
C LEU A 112 -7.84 8.32 -21.46
N THR A 113 -8.63 8.20 -22.54
CA THR A 113 -9.83 9.00 -22.79
C THR A 113 -10.92 8.86 -21.72
N GLU A 114 -10.90 7.77 -20.98
CA GLU A 114 -11.85 7.53 -19.88
C GLU A 114 -11.34 8.01 -18.51
N VAL A 115 -10.04 8.25 -18.39
CA VAL A 115 -9.40 8.54 -17.09
C VAL A 115 -8.73 9.91 -17.04
N VAL A 116 -8.65 10.59 -18.19
CA VAL A 116 -8.06 11.94 -18.31
C VAL A 116 -9.09 12.90 -18.87
N ALA A 117 -9.31 14.01 -18.19
CA ALA A 117 -10.05 15.17 -18.69
C ALA A 117 -9.05 16.29 -19.01
N TRP A 118 -9.28 16.99 -20.13
CA TRP A 118 -8.43 18.10 -20.57
C TRP A 118 -9.08 19.43 -20.17
N ASP A 119 -8.31 20.32 -19.57
CA ASP A 119 -8.66 21.66 -19.11
C ASP A 119 -9.76 21.71 -18.03
N ARG A 120 -10.85 20.99 -18.19
CA ARG A 120 -11.97 20.93 -17.23
C ARG A 120 -12.61 19.54 -17.19
N TRP A 121 -13.23 19.23 -16.07
CA TRP A 121 -14.04 18.02 -15.93
C TRP A 121 -15.42 18.22 -16.58
N GLU A 122 -15.74 17.45 -17.60
CA GLU A 122 -17.05 17.51 -18.31
C GLU A 122 -18.01 16.36 -17.93
N GLY A 123 -17.78 15.70 -16.82
CA GLY A 123 -18.54 14.53 -16.40
C GLY A 123 -18.06 13.25 -17.10
N GLY A 124 -17.40 12.36 -16.37
CA GLY A 124 -17.18 10.99 -16.83
C GLY A 124 -18.48 10.20 -16.74
N ALA A 125 -18.76 9.35 -17.72
CA ALA A 125 -19.84 8.38 -17.61
C ALA A 125 -19.64 7.51 -16.36
N GLU A 126 -20.73 7.28 -15.64
CA GLU A 126 -20.81 6.34 -14.50
C GLU A 126 -20.49 4.91 -14.93
#